data_946a28fde1dea015108331ac1b0fe157
#
_entry.id   946a28fde1dea015108331ac1b0fe157
#
_cell.length_a   1.000
_cell.length_b   1.000
_cell.length_c   1.000
_cell.angle_alpha   90.00
_cell.angle_beta   90.00
_cell.angle_gamma   90.00
#
_symmetry.space_group_name_H-M   'P 1'
#
loop_
_entity.id
_entity.type
_entity.pdbx_description
1 polymer ?
#
loop_
_entity_poly.entity_id
_entity_poly.type
_entity_poly.pdbx_seq_one_letter_code
_entity_poly.pdbx_strand_id
1 'polypeptide(L)'
;MNVLDVQNLTLSFGENTLFSDLSFDIQDKEKVGFVGVNGAGKTSLFKIITGEYKADSGNCFISKNARLGYMEQHTCSNDKTIWAELVSVYDDLIQMEIELDSINEKLKTNHSKELIDRQEYLNDEFTRNGGLTYKSMTRSALLGLGFSEDDFDKPTSKLSGGQKSKLILAKLLLSKADFLLLDEPTNHLDISAIAWLEDFLKNFNGACLIISHDRYFLDRVTNKTIELENKKMRSYKGNYSEFLVKKAAEQKAIEEKYENDMKEIERLEGIIAQQRQWNREKNIKTAESKEKIVEKIKAQLVIPDKKLEKIRFDFTPKCVSGEDVLEVDGLKKSFGEHIVFQNASFNVKRGERVFLLGDNGCGKTTLLKILMGDLSRDDGTFKFGASLMTGYFDQVQAKLDLSKTVLDEVWSTYPFMTETKVRNALAAFLFKGEEVYRKLDVCSGGERARVALLKLMLGGYNFLLLDEPTNHLDAFSREELENTLLNYSGTMLIVSHDRYFINKLATRIVELTPNGCNNFLGNYDDYSEHRYVSEVKKEEKQKPKVNDYKLKKERQSNLRKLNTLLKRLEEEIDETENEIGKYESELSGAEYEKLMEYTSKIDELSKKRDVLYEKWENASLELAQLEEE
;
A
#
# COMPACT_ATOMS: atom_id res chain seq x y z
N MET A 1 19.68 -9.92 9.77
CA MET A 1 20.41 -10.80 8.84
C MET A 1 20.14 -10.30 7.43
N ASN A 2 21.15 -10.24 6.53
CA ASN A 2 20.88 -9.82 5.15
C ASN A 2 20.13 -10.94 4.42
N VAL A 3 19.00 -10.58 3.82
CA VAL A 3 18.17 -11.46 2.98
C VAL A 3 18.60 -11.35 1.51
N LEU A 4 18.92 -10.14 1.07
CA LEU A 4 19.44 -9.84 -0.27
C LEU A 4 20.68 -8.95 -0.14
N ASP A 5 21.73 -9.26 -0.91
CA ASP A 5 22.94 -8.43 -1.06
C ASP A 5 23.27 -8.30 -2.56
N VAL A 6 23.30 -7.10 -3.06
CA VAL A 6 23.61 -6.75 -4.46
C VAL A 6 24.87 -5.92 -4.49
N GLN A 7 25.84 -6.34 -5.29
CA GLN A 7 27.19 -5.75 -5.34
C GLN A 7 27.58 -5.42 -6.77
N ASN A 8 27.82 -4.14 -7.05
CA ASN A 8 28.36 -3.58 -8.29
C ASN A 8 27.64 -4.07 -9.55
N LEU A 9 26.29 -4.19 -9.47
CA LEU A 9 25.46 -4.76 -10.50
C LEU A 9 25.30 -3.81 -11.69
N THR A 10 25.56 -4.29 -12.91
CA THR A 10 25.39 -3.53 -14.14
C THR A 10 24.58 -4.33 -15.15
N LEU A 11 23.66 -3.65 -15.85
CA LEU A 11 22.85 -4.22 -16.90
C LEU A 11 22.72 -3.24 -18.07
N SER A 12 22.95 -3.75 -19.30
CA SER A 12 22.77 -3.02 -20.54
C SER A 12 22.00 -3.86 -21.56
N PHE A 13 21.23 -3.23 -22.42
CA PHE A 13 20.62 -3.84 -23.60
C PHE A 13 21.18 -3.20 -24.85
N GLY A 14 22.06 -3.90 -25.55
CA GLY A 14 22.83 -3.35 -26.67
C GLY A 14 23.69 -2.16 -26.24
N GLU A 15 23.52 -1.00 -26.85
CA GLU A 15 24.26 0.22 -26.49
C GLU A 15 23.63 0.98 -25.30
N ASN A 16 22.43 0.60 -24.87
CA ASN A 16 21.71 1.31 -23.82
C ASN A 16 21.95 0.68 -22.46
N THR A 17 22.78 1.32 -21.61
CA THR A 17 22.97 0.92 -20.21
C THR A 17 21.78 1.39 -19.39
N LEU A 18 21.06 0.45 -18.77
CA LEU A 18 19.94 0.74 -17.87
C LEU A 18 20.44 1.25 -16.51
N PHE A 19 21.39 0.54 -15.92
CA PHE A 19 22.01 0.93 -14.67
C PHE A 19 23.44 0.36 -14.57
N SER A 20 24.26 1.03 -13.78
CA SER A 20 25.67 0.66 -13.58
C SER A 20 26.06 0.80 -12.11
N ASP A 21 26.86 -0.16 -11.65
CA ASP A 21 27.49 -0.17 -10.32
C ASP A 21 26.47 -0.05 -9.16
N LEU A 22 25.34 -0.78 -9.26
CA LEU A 22 24.33 -0.78 -8.21
C LEU A 22 24.77 -1.66 -7.04
N SER A 23 24.73 -1.09 -5.83
CA SER A 23 25.07 -1.82 -4.60
C SER A 23 24.08 -1.46 -3.50
N PHE A 24 23.39 -2.47 -2.94
CA PHE A 24 22.47 -2.31 -1.83
C PHE A 24 22.21 -3.64 -1.14
N ASP A 25 21.71 -3.56 0.09
CA ASP A 25 21.30 -4.70 0.89
C ASP A 25 19.85 -4.57 1.37
N ILE A 26 19.22 -5.70 1.63
CA ILE A 26 17.91 -5.78 2.29
C ILE A 26 18.05 -6.71 3.48
N GLN A 27 17.64 -6.21 4.65
CA GLN A 27 17.67 -6.96 5.88
C GLN A 27 16.35 -7.68 6.14
N ASP A 28 16.40 -8.67 7.02
CA ASP A 28 15.20 -9.36 7.48
C ASP A 28 14.17 -8.37 8.02
N LYS A 29 12.88 -8.59 7.67
CA LYS A 29 11.73 -7.73 8.01
C LYS A 29 11.73 -6.30 7.44
N GLU A 30 12.74 -5.91 6.65
CA GLU A 30 12.69 -4.62 5.95
C GLU A 30 11.59 -4.62 4.88
N LYS A 31 10.84 -3.53 4.81
CA LYS A 31 9.86 -3.22 3.77
C LYS A 31 10.44 -2.11 2.90
N VAL A 32 11.00 -2.49 1.77
CA VAL A 32 11.75 -1.58 0.90
C VAL A 32 10.89 -1.14 -0.28
N GLY A 33 10.66 0.16 -0.41
CA GLY A 33 10.08 0.75 -1.61
C GLY A 33 11.16 1.00 -2.66
N PHE A 34 10.97 0.52 -3.89
CA PHE A 34 11.88 0.73 -5.00
C PHE A 34 11.25 1.66 -6.04
N VAL A 35 11.75 2.88 -6.13
CA VAL A 35 11.20 3.95 -6.94
C VAL A 35 12.15 4.38 -8.04
N GLY A 36 11.62 4.97 -9.11
CA GLY A 36 12.39 5.47 -10.26
C GLY A 36 11.49 5.70 -11.46
N VAL A 37 12.00 6.42 -12.46
CA VAL A 37 11.26 6.70 -13.70
C VAL A 37 10.92 5.42 -14.49
N ASN A 38 9.90 5.49 -15.34
CA ASN A 38 9.56 4.36 -16.21
C ASN A 38 10.72 4.09 -17.18
N GLY A 39 11.02 2.80 -17.38
CA GLY A 39 12.16 2.39 -18.22
C GLY A 39 13.52 2.44 -17.53
N ALA A 40 13.62 2.86 -16.27
CA ALA A 40 14.90 2.86 -15.53
C ALA A 40 15.49 1.47 -15.27
N GLY A 41 14.73 0.39 -15.49
CA GLY A 41 15.18 -0.99 -15.29
C GLY A 41 14.72 -1.63 -13.98
N LYS A 42 13.67 -1.10 -13.32
CA LYS A 42 13.15 -1.64 -12.06
C LYS A 42 12.74 -3.11 -12.17
N THR A 43 11.87 -3.45 -13.12
CA THR A 43 11.46 -4.84 -13.39
C THR A 43 12.62 -5.70 -13.88
N SER A 44 13.58 -5.13 -14.62
CA SER A 44 14.79 -5.86 -15.04
C SER A 44 15.66 -6.25 -13.85
N LEU A 45 15.74 -5.41 -12.82
CA LEU A 45 16.41 -5.76 -11.56
C LEU A 45 15.72 -6.95 -10.87
N PHE A 46 14.39 -6.98 -10.84
CA PHE A 46 13.64 -8.11 -10.28
C PHE A 46 13.97 -9.41 -11.05
N LYS A 47 14.04 -9.35 -12.38
CA LYS A 47 14.41 -10.49 -13.22
C LYS A 47 15.86 -10.96 -13.01
N ILE A 48 16.77 -10.09 -12.60
CA ILE A 48 18.12 -10.51 -12.18
C ILE A 48 18.07 -11.19 -10.81
N ILE A 49 17.32 -10.62 -9.86
CA ILE A 49 17.17 -11.20 -8.51
C ILE A 49 16.53 -12.59 -8.59
N THR A 50 15.55 -12.80 -9.48
CA THR A 50 14.93 -14.12 -9.71
C THR A 50 15.79 -15.08 -10.52
N GLY A 51 16.88 -14.61 -11.11
CA GLY A 51 17.78 -15.41 -11.96
C GLY A 51 17.30 -15.59 -13.40
N GLU A 52 16.23 -14.92 -13.83
CA GLU A 52 15.75 -14.93 -15.22
C GLU A 52 16.69 -14.18 -16.17
N TYR A 53 17.27 -13.08 -15.68
CA TYR A 53 18.27 -12.31 -16.43
C TYR A 53 19.64 -12.46 -15.78
N LYS A 54 20.67 -12.50 -16.62
CA LYS A 54 22.07 -12.40 -16.18
C LYS A 54 22.50 -10.94 -16.27
N ALA A 55 23.16 -10.46 -15.22
CA ALA A 55 23.80 -9.16 -15.23
C ALA A 55 25.08 -9.19 -16.10
N ASP A 56 25.44 -8.04 -16.67
CA ASP A 56 26.70 -7.89 -17.42
C ASP A 56 27.90 -7.97 -16.48
N SER A 57 27.78 -7.38 -15.26
CA SER A 57 28.78 -7.46 -14.20
C SER A 57 28.13 -7.34 -12.82
N GLY A 58 28.90 -7.69 -11.79
CA GLY A 58 28.44 -7.69 -10.40
C GLY A 58 27.78 -8.99 -9.98
N ASN A 59 27.33 -9.04 -8.71
CA ASN A 59 26.75 -10.23 -8.11
C ASN A 59 25.48 -9.88 -7.33
N CYS A 60 24.57 -10.84 -7.30
CA CYS A 60 23.34 -10.77 -6.49
C CYS A 60 23.26 -12.04 -5.64
N PHE A 61 23.20 -11.88 -4.32
CA PHE A 61 23.17 -12.99 -3.37
C PHE A 61 21.89 -12.94 -2.55
N ILE A 62 21.12 -14.02 -2.62
CA ILE A 62 19.98 -14.26 -1.73
C ILE A 62 20.43 -15.22 -0.63
N SER A 63 19.99 -14.99 0.60
CA SER A 63 20.27 -15.90 1.71
C SER A 63 19.78 -17.31 1.40
N LYS A 64 20.62 -18.33 1.64
CA LYS A 64 20.28 -19.74 1.35
C LYS A 64 19.01 -20.23 2.06
N ASN A 65 18.68 -19.61 3.19
CA ASN A 65 17.53 -20.00 4.01
C ASN A 65 16.26 -19.20 3.66
N ALA A 66 16.37 -18.17 2.82
CA ALA A 66 15.23 -17.32 2.44
C ALA A 66 14.52 -17.90 1.22
N ARG A 67 13.23 -18.14 1.35
CA ARG A 67 12.36 -18.52 0.24
C ARG A 67 11.86 -17.26 -0.44
N LEU A 68 12.26 -17.11 -1.71
CA LEU A 68 11.85 -16.00 -2.55
C LEU A 68 10.45 -16.24 -3.11
N GLY A 69 9.58 -15.24 -2.98
CA GLY A 69 8.28 -15.19 -3.66
C GLY A 69 8.25 -14.06 -4.69
N TYR A 70 7.91 -14.38 -5.93
CA TYR A 70 7.76 -13.42 -7.02
C TYR A 70 6.49 -13.68 -7.84
N MET A 71 5.77 -12.63 -8.21
CA MET A 71 4.44 -12.74 -8.79
C MET A 71 4.41 -13.44 -10.15
N GLU A 72 5.39 -13.19 -11.03
CA GLU A 72 5.44 -13.82 -12.37
C GLU A 72 5.73 -15.33 -12.32
N GLN A 73 6.28 -15.85 -11.21
CA GLN A 73 6.52 -17.28 -11.02
C GLN A 73 5.25 -18.07 -10.68
N HIS A 74 4.16 -17.38 -10.37
CA HIS A 74 2.88 -18.00 -10.03
C HIS A 74 1.94 -17.92 -11.24
N THR A 75 1.49 -19.06 -11.71
CA THR A 75 0.47 -19.20 -12.76
C THR A 75 -0.79 -19.83 -12.17
N CYS A 76 -1.94 -19.49 -12.73
CA CYS A 76 -3.20 -20.15 -12.36
C CYS A 76 -3.49 -21.30 -13.31
N SER A 77 -3.84 -22.47 -12.76
CA SER A 77 -4.42 -23.58 -13.52
C SER A 77 -5.78 -23.16 -14.09
N ASN A 78 -6.07 -23.53 -15.33
CA ASN A 78 -7.37 -23.19 -15.93
C ASN A 78 -8.51 -24.14 -15.51
N ASP A 79 -8.19 -25.25 -14.83
CA ASP A 79 -9.13 -26.36 -14.55
C ASP A 79 -9.64 -26.40 -13.10
N LYS A 80 -9.04 -25.58 -12.20
CA LYS A 80 -9.41 -25.55 -10.78
C LYS A 80 -10.40 -24.43 -10.48
N THR A 81 -11.14 -24.57 -9.37
CA THR A 81 -11.90 -23.45 -8.80
C THR A 81 -10.96 -22.47 -8.11
N ILE A 82 -11.41 -21.22 -7.89
CA ILE A 82 -10.64 -20.18 -7.19
C ILE A 82 -10.15 -20.69 -5.82
N TRP A 83 -11.06 -21.30 -5.06
CA TRP A 83 -10.72 -21.87 -3.75
C TRP A 83 -9.66 -22.97 -3.86
N ALA A 84 -9.88 -23.96 -4.73
CA ALA A 84 -8.95 -25.07 -4.90
C ALA A 84 -7.57 -24.62 -5.40
N GLU A 85 -7.51 -23.61 -6.26
CA GLU A 85 -6.26 -23.05 -6.75
C GLU A 85 -5.47 -22.38 -5.61
N LEU A 86 -6.14 -21.65 -4.73
CA LEU A 86 -5.46 -20.96 -3.65
C LEU A 86 -5.06 -21.90 -2.51
N VAL A 87 -5.93 -22.84 -2.16
CA VAL A 87 -5.65 -23.85 -1.13
C VAL A 87 -4.48 -24.77 -1.55
N SER A 88 -4.24 -24.94 -2.86
CA SER A 88 -3.09 -25.76 -3.34
C SER A 88 -1.71 -25.21 -2.92
N VAL A 89 -1.62 -23.99 -2.43
CA VAL A 89 -0.39 -23.45 -1.79
C VAL A 89 -0.01 -24.26 -0.53
N TYR A 90 -0.99 -24.91 0.07
CA TYR A 90 -0.87 -25.68 1.31
C TYR A 90 -0.98 -27.19 1.09
N ASP A 91 -0.57 -27.69 -0.11
CA ASP A 91 -0.68 -29.13 -0.45
C ASP A 91 -0.04 -30.01 0.62
N ASP A 92 1.09 -29.61 1.22
CA ASP A 92 1.72 -30.35 2.33
C ASP A 92 0.77 -30.51 3.53
N LEU A 93 0.06 -29.44 3.92
CA LEU A 93 -0.89 -29.46 5.03
C LEU A 93 -2.14 -30.28 4.69
N ILE A 94 -2.59 -30.23 3.44
CA ILE A 94 -3.72 -31.05 2.96
C ILE A 94 -3.36 -32.53 3.03
N GLN A 95 -2.15 -32.91 2.62
CA GLN A 95 -1.69 -34.30 2.71
C GLN A 95 -1.58 -34.74 4.18
N MET A 96 -1.09 -33.89 5.08
CA MET A 96 -1.08 -34.18 6.52
C MET A 96 -2.50 -34.35 7.08
N GLU A 97 -3.45 -33.49 6.68
CA GLU A 97 -4.87 -33.60 7.10
C GLU A 97 -5.48 -34.91 6.64
N ILE A 98 -5.25 -35.34 5.39
CA ILE A 98 -5.72 -36.61 4.85
C ILE A 98 -5.08 -37.81 5.59
N GLU A 99 -3.77 -37.72 5.88
CA GLU A 99 -3.08 -38.79 6.64
C GLU A 99 -3.62 -38.90 8.07
N LEU A 100 -3.84 -37.74 8.75
CA LEU A 100 -4.44 -37.69 10.08
C LEU A 100 -5.84 -38.33 10.10
N ASP A 101 -6.68 -37.98 9.12
CA ASP A 101 -8.03 -38.57 8.99
C ASP A 101 -7.97 -40.09 8.78
N SER A 102 -7.04 -40.57 7.94
CA SER A 102 -6.80 -41.99 7.72
C SER A 102 -6.35 -42.71 9.01
N ILE A 103 -5.46 -42.08 9.79
CA ILE A 103 -5.00 -42.62 11.08
C ILE A 103 -6.15 -42.62 12.10
N ASN A 104 -6.95 -41.55 12.17
CA ASN A 104 -8.11 -41.47 13.05
C ASN A 104 -9.12 -42.59 12.77
N GLU A 105 -9.39 -42.90 11.49
CA GLU A 105 -10.28 -44.01 11.11
C GLU A 105 -9.68 -45.38 11.51
N LYS A 106 -8.36 -45.58 11.33
CA LYS A 106 -7.68 -46.83 11.74
C LYS A 106 -7.66 -46.99 13.27
N LEU A 107 -7.49 -45.93 14.02
CA LEU A 107 -7.50 -45.94 15.49
C LEU A 107 -8.87 -46.33 16.07
N LYS A 108 -9.98 -46.17 15.34
CA LYS A 108 -11.29 -46.68 15.79
C LYS A 108 -11.35 -48.19 15.93
N THR A 109 -10.48 -48.89 15.19
CA THR A 109 -10.46 -50.36 15.16
C THR A 109 -9.18 -50.97 15.70
N ASN A 110 -8.06 -50.25 15.70
CA ASN A 110 -6.74 -50.73 16.10
C ASN A 110 -5.98 -49.66 16.89
N HIS A 111 -5.81 -49.88 18.18
CA HIS A 111 -5.10 -48.97 19.11
C HIS A 111 -3.61 -49.28 19.21
N SER A 112 -2.91 -49.49 18.08
CA SER A 112 -1.47 -49.73 18.12
C SER A 112 -0.70 -48.47 18.57
N LYS A 113 0.35 -48.68 19.37
CA LYS A 113 1.21 -47.59 19.85
C LYS A 113 1.84 -46.79 18.72
N GLU A 114 2.25 -47.46 17.64
CA GLU A 114 2.84 -46.86 16.44
C GLU A 114 1.89 -45.84 15.75
N LEU A 115 0.58 -46.18 15.72
CA LEU A 115 -0.42 -45.26 15.15
C LEU A 115 -0.65 -44.04 16.03
N ILE A 116 -0.61 -44.21 17.36
CA ILE A 116 -0.76 -43.11 18.33
C ILE A 116 0.46 -42.18 18.23
N ASP A 117 1.68 -42.72 18.27
CA ASP A 117 2.91 -41.91 18.17
C ASP A 117 2.97 -41.15 16.83
N ARG A 118 2.53 -41.79 15.72
CA ARG A 118 2.45 -41.12 14.40
C ARG A 118 1.40 -40.01 14.36
N GLN A 119 0.23 -40.23 14.97
CA GLN A 119 -0.83 -39.21 15.09
C GLN A 119 -0.35 -37.97 15.87
N GLU A 120 0.30 -38.21 17.02
CA GLU A 120 0.84 -37.13 17.86
C GLU A 120 1.89 -36.32 17.08
N TYR A 121 2.85 -36.99 16.44
CA TYR A 121 3.85 -36.31 15.61
C TYR A 121 3.22 -35.47 14.49
N LEU A 122 2.26 -36.02 13.75
CA LEU A 122 1.59 -35.31 12.66
C LEU A 122 0.73 -34.16 13.15
N ASN A 123 0.04 -34.31 14.29
CA ASN A 123 -0.74 -33.21 14.88
C ASN A 123 0.15 -32.04 15.30
N ASP A 124 1.30 -32.33 15.91
CA ASP A 124 2.28 -31.32 16.30
C ASP A 124 2.86 -30.63 15.07
N GLU A 125 3.21 -31.37 14.04
CA GLU A 125 3.75 -30.82 12.79
C GLU A 125 2.69 -30.01 12.03
N PHE A 126 1.46 -30.51 11.93
CA PHE A 126 0.33 -29.82 11.33
C PHE A 126 0.03 -28.49 12.06
N THR A 127 -0.02 -28.52 13.39
CA THR A 127 -0.26 -27.32 14.20
C THR A 127 0.87 -26.29 14.05
N ARG A 128 2.13 -26.76 14.11
CA ARG A 128 3.33 -25.92 13.97
C ARG A 128 3.43 -25.24 12.61
N ASN A 129 2.98 -25.93 11.54
CA ASN A 129 2.97 -25.41 10.17
C ASN A 129 1.73 -24.58 9.82
N GLY A 130 0.85 -24.27 10.78
CA GLY A 130 -0.34 -23.43 10.61
C GLY A 130 -1.58 -24.17 10.08
N GLY A 131 -1.63 -25.49 10.24
CA GLY A 131 -2.73 -26.34 9.76
C GLY A 131 -4.11 -25.94 10.30
N LEU A 132 -4.18 -25.37 11.52
CA LEU A 132 -5.44 -24.91 12.09
C LEU A 132 -5.97 -23.61 11.45
N THR A 133 -5.13 -22.83 10.77
CA THR A 133 -5.45 -21.47 10.31
C THR A 133 -5.43 -21.29 8.78
N TYR A 134 -4.85 -22.23 8.01
CA TYR A 134 -4.65 -22.04 6.57
C TYR A 134 -5.96 -21.82 5.80
N LYS A 135 -7.05 -22.50 6.16
CA LYS A 135 -8.37 -22.34 5.53
C LYS A 135 -8.94 -20.94 5.80
N SER A 136 -8.81 -20.44 7.03
CA SER A 136 -9.26 -19.09 7.39
C SER A 136 -8.40 -18.00 6.76
N MET A 137 -7.08 -18.20 6.67
CA MET A 137 -6.17 -17.29 5.96
C MET A 137 -6.48 -17.24 4.46
N THR A 138 -6.74 -18.38 3.83
CA THR A 138 -7.16 -18.45 2.42
C THR A 138 -8.46 -17.66 2.18
N ARG A 139 -9.48 -17.88 3.05
CA ARG A 139 -10.75 -17.13 2.97
C ARG A 139 -10.53 -15.63 3.17
N SER A 140 -9.76 -15.24 4.17
CA SER A 140 -9.44 -13.84 4.44
C SER A 140 -8.74 -13.17 3.27
N ALA A 141 -7.79 -13.85 2.63
CA ALA A 141 -7.08 -13.33 1.47
C ALA A 141 -8.00 -13.13 0.25
N LEU A 142 -8.91 -14.08 -0.02
CA LEU A 142 -9.88 -13.94 -1.11
C LEU A 142 -10.84 -12.78 -0.86
N LEU A 143 -11.46 -12.72 0.32
CA LEU A 143 -12.38 -11.65 0.68
C LEU A 143 -11.68 -10.29 0.69
N GLY A 144 -10.47 -10.23 1.26
CA GLY A 144 -9.66 -9.01 1.32
C GLY A 144 -9.27 -8.47 -0.05
N LEU A 145 -9.06 -9.33 -1.04
CA LEU A 145 -8.79 -8.93 -2.43
C LEU A 145 -10.05 -8.72 -3.28
N GLY A 146 -11.25 -8.74 -2.64
CA GLY A 146 -12.51 -8.38 -3.26
C GLY A 146 -13.19 -9.50 -4.05
N PHE A 147 -12.91 -10.77 -3.72
CA PHE A 147 -13.74 -11.90 -4.16
C PHE A 147 -14.90 -12.10 -3.16
N SER A 148 -16.07 -12.41 -3.66
CA SER A 148 -17.20 -12.83 -2.82
C SER A 148 -17.14 -14.34 -2.54
N GLU A 149 -17.87 -14.80 -1.52
CA GLU A 149 -17.95 -16.24 -1.24
C GLU A 149 -18.56 -17.02 -2.42
N ASP A 150 -19.51 -16.41 -3.14
CA ASP A 150 -20.11 -16.98 -4.34
C ASP A 150 -19.11 -17.16 -5.50
N ASP A 151 -17.95 -16.50 -5.43
CA ASP A 151 -16.91 -16.62 -6.43
C ASP A 151 -16.00 -17.85 -6.18
N PHE A 152 -15.95 -18.38 -4.96
CA PHE A 152 -14.97 -19.40 -4.57
C PHE A 152 -15.04 -20.68 -5.42
N ASP A 153 -16.24 -21.07 -5.83
CA ASP A 153 -16.48 -22.25 -6.66
C ASP A 153 -16.38 -21.97 -8.17
N LYS A 154 -16.15 -20.72 -8.57
CA LYS A 154 -16.01 -20.38 -9.98
C LYS A 154 -14.70 -20.91 -10.54
N PRO A 155 -14.70 -21.46 -11.77
CA PRO A 155 -13.47 -21.91 -12.41
C PRO A 155 -12.59 -20.71 -12.78
N THR A 156 -11.28 -20.85 -12.58
CA THR A 156 -10.27 -19.82 -12.86
C THR A 156 -10.23 -19.40 -14.33
N SER A 157 -10.68 -20.27 -15.24
CA SER A 157 -10.80 -19.98 -16.67
C SER A 157 -11.80 -18.84 -16.99
N LYS A 158 -12.81 -18.65 -16.15
CA LYS A 158 -13.85 -17.61 -16.32
C LYS A 158 -13.46 -16.25 -15.72
N LEU A 159 -12.30 -16.15 -15.09
CA LEU A 159 -11.83 -14.92 -14.48
C LEU A 159 -11.36 -13.91 -15.53
N SER A 160 -11.66 -12.63 -15.28
CA SER A 160 -11.05 -11.52 -16.02
C SER A 160 -9.54 -11.43 -15.76
N GLY A 161 -8.80 -10.72 -16.62
CA GLY A 161 -7.35 -10.51 -16.43
C GLY A 161 -7.02 -9.92 -15.05
N GLY A 162 -7.76 -8.90 -14.60
CA GLY A 162 -7.58 -8.29 -13.29
C GLY A 162 -7.90 -9.25 -12.12
N GLN A 163 -8.93 -10.09 -12.24
CA GLN A 163 -9.25 -11.10 -11.24
C GLN A 163 -8.18 -12.20 -11.17
N LYS A 164 -7.61 -12.59 -12.32
CA LYS A 164 -6.47 -13.52 -12.34
C LYS A 164 -5.24 -12.93 -11.64
N SER A 165 -4.94 -11.65 -11.88
CA SER A 165 -3.85 -10.95 -11.18
C SER A 165 -4.07 -10.91 -9.67
N LYS A 166 -5.29 -10.64 -9.21
CA LYS A 166 -5.65 -10.69 -7.78
C LYS A 166 -5.45 -12.10 -7.18
N LEU A 167 -5.83 -13.14 -7.90
CA LEU A 167 -5.68 -14.53 -7.45
C LEU A 167 -4.19 -14.94 -7.37
N ILE A 168 -3.38 -14.54 -8.35
CA ILE A 168 -1.93 -14.75 -8.35
C ILE A 168 -1.29 -14.02 -7.17
N LEU A 169 -1.69 -12.77 -6.92
CA LEU A 169 -1.22 -12.03 -5.75
C LEU A 169 -1.59 -12.74 -4.44
N ALA A 170 -2.84 -13.21 -4.29
CA ALA A 170 -3.27 -13.98 -3.13
C ALA A 170 -2.40 -15.23 -2.92
N LYS A 171 -2.12 -15.97 -4.02
CA LYS A 171 -1.28 -17.16 -4.01
C LYS A 171 0.14 -16.85 -3.54
N LEU A 172 0.71 -15.74 -4.02
CA LEU A 172 2.02 -15.27 -3.60
C LEU A 172 2.05 -14.89 -2.12
N LEU A 173 1.06 -14.13 -1.63
CA LEU A 173 1.01 -13.67 -0.24
C LEU A 173 0.83 -14.82 0.75
N LEU A 174 0.11 -15.87 0.37
CA LEU A 174 -0.09 -17.07 1.18
C LEU A 174 1.04 -18.10 1.04
N SER A 175 1.94 -17.91 0.08
CA SER A 175 3.14 -18.75 -0.04
C SER A 175 3.99 -18.64 1.22
N LYS A 176 4.72 -19.69 1.57
CA LYS A 176 5.65 -19.68 2.72
C LYS A 176 6.95 -18.91 2.39
N ALA A 177 6.85 -17.81 1.62
CA ALA A 177 7.99 -16.97 1.26
C ALA A 177 8.44 -16.13 2.45
N ASP A 178 9.75 -16.00 2.61
CA ASP A 178 10.39 -15.15 3.62
C ASP A 178 10.81 -13.80 3.03
N PHE A 179 10.90 -13.72 1.70
CA PHE A 179 11.22 -12.50 0.94
C PHE A 179 10.29 -12.35 -0.27
N LEU A 180 9.54 -11.26 -0.33
CA LEU A 180 8.58 -10.97 -1.39
C LEU A 180 9.11 -9.90 -2.35
N LEU A 181 9.04 -10.19 -3.65
CA LEU A 181 9.21 -9.21 -4.72
C LEU A 181 7.84 -8.88 -5.32
N LEU A 182 7.41 -7.64 -5.14
CA LEU A 182 6.10 -7.16 -5.58
C LEU A 182 6.28 -6.06 -6.65
N ASP A 183 5.91 -6.37 -7.90
CA ASP A 183 5.94 -5.40 -9.01
C ASP A 183 4.52 -4.88 -9.25
N GLU A 184 4.28 -3.61 -8.94
CA GLU A 184 3.00 -2.91 -9.06
C GLU A 184 1.81 -3.69 -8.45
N PRO A 185 1.89 -4.11 -7.17
CA PRO A 185 0.86 -4.98 -6.58
C PRO A 185 -0.49 -4.29 -6.40
N THR A 186 -0.55 -2.96 -6.46
CA THR A 186 -1.77 -2.16 -6.35
C THR A 186 -2.56 -2.06 -7.65
N ASN A 187 -1.96 -2.46 -8.79
CA ASN A 187 -2.65 -2.42 -10.09
C ASN A 187 -3.86 -3.35 -10.08
N HIS A 188 -4.98 -2.87 -10.60
CA HIS A 188 -6.26 -3.59 -10.68
C HIS A 188 -6.93 -3.87 -9.32
N LEU A 189 -6.38 -3.38 -8.20
CA LEU A 189 -7.02 -3.43 -6.90
C LEU A 189 -7.92 -2.20 -6.71
N ASP A 190 -9.04 -2.40 -6.04
CA ASP A 190 -9.85 -1.29 -5.51
C ASP A 190 -9.28 -0.82 -4.15
N ILE A 191 -9.80 0.30 -3.69
CA ILE A 191 -9.34 0.94 -2.45
C ILE A 191 -9.42 0.00 -1.25
N SER A 192 -10.46 -0.83 -1.18
CA SER A 192 -10.67 -1.81 -0.09
C SER A 192 -9.60 -2.90 -0.12
N ALA A 193 -9.31 -3.45 -1.30
CA ALA A 193 -8.28 -4.47 -1.48
C ALA A 193 -6.86 -3.92 -1.22
N ILE A 194 -6.61 -2.66 -1.60
CA ILE A 194 -5.33 -2.01 -1.29
C ILE A 194 -5.17 -1.84 0.23
N ALA A 195 -6.20 -1.39 0.94
CA ALA A 195 -6.16 -1.26 2.40
C ALA A 195 -5.88 -2.60 3.09
N TRP A 196 -6.53 -3.68 2.64
CA TRP A 196 -6.26 -5.03 3.14
C TRP A 196 -4.81 -5.47 2.86
N LEU A 197 -4.29 -5.19 1.65
CA LEU A 197 -2.90 -5.52 1.29
C LEU A 197 -1.88 -4.76 2.15
N GLU A 198 -2.15 -3.50 2.47
CA GLU A 198 -1.32 -2.70 3.39
C GLU A 198 -1.22 -3.34 4.77
N ASP A 199 -2.37 -3.72 5.33
CA ASP A 199 -2.42 -4.35 6.65
C ASP A 199 -1.77 -5.72 6.64
N PHE A 200 -1.94 -6.50 5.57
CA PHE A 200 -1.25 -7.77 5.39
C PHE A 200 0.27 -7.59 5.37
N LEU A 201 0.79 -6.66 4.54
CA LEU A 201 2.24 -6.44 4.41
C LEU A 201 2.88 -5.83 5.66
N LYS A 202 2.17 -5.00 6.42
CA LYS A 202 2.63 -4.51 7.72
C LYS A 202 2.84 -5.65 8.72
N ASN A 203 1.93 -6.61 8.73
CA ASN A 203 1.97 -7.75 9.63
C ASN A 203 2.83 -8.92 9.10
N PHE A 204 3.28 -8.86 7.86
CA PHE A 204 4.13 -9.89 7.27
C PHE A 204 5.51 -9.92 7.92
N ASN A 205 5.92 -11.07 8.45
CA ASN A 205 7.17 -11.22 9.21
C ASN A 205 8.45 -11.32 8.35
N GLY A 206 8.34 -11.38 7.02
CA GLY A 206 9.46 -11.43 6.09
C GLY A 206 9.87 -10.07 5.54
N ALA A 207 10.89 -10.05 4.69
CA ALA A 207 11.32 -8.88 3.94
C ALA A 207 10.47 -8.67 2.68
N CYS A 208 10.34 -7.42 2.22
CA CYS A 208 9.67 -7.11 0.94
C CYS A 208 10.48 -6.09 0.16
N LEU A 209 10.58 -6.29 -1.16
CA LEU A 209 11.01 -5.26 -2.10
C LEU A 209 9.85 -4.95 -3.04
N ILE A 210 9.38 -3.71 -3.02
CA ILE A 210 8.12 -3.31 -3.63
C ILE A 210 8.38 -2.21 -4.65
N ILE A 211 8.07 -2.48 -5.91
CA ILE A 211 7.94 -1.46 -6.95
C ILE A 211 6.48 -1.03 -6.96
N SER A 212 6.21 0.25 -6.75
CA SER A 212 4.87 0.81 -6.90
C SER A 212 4.90 2.28 -7.29
N HIS A 213 3.90 2.68 -8.05
CA HIS A 213 3.60 4.08 -8.35
C HIS A 213 2.55 4.66 -7.38
N ASP A 214 1.97 3.86 -6.51
CA ASP A 214 1.08 4.32 -5.44
C ASP A 214 1.90 4.85 -4.25
N ARG A 215 2.05 6.18 -4.21
CA ARG A 215 2.82 6.89 -3.18
C ARG A 215 2.25 6.68 -1.78
N TYR A 216 0.93 6.65 -1.67
CA TYR A 216 0.21 6.47 -0.41
C TYR A 216 0.43 5.05 0.15
N PHE A 217 0.42 4.05 -0.73
CA PHE A 217 0.73 2.67 -0.39
C PHE A 217 2.18 2.53 0.11
N LEU A 218 3.15 3.09 -0.63
CA LEU A 218 4.55 3.07 -0.22
C LEU A 218 4.74 3.75 1.15
N ASP A 219 4.06 4.87 1.37
CA ASP A 219 4.16 5.63 2.62
C ASP A 219 3.68 4.82 3.84
N ARG A 220 2.65 4.00 3.65
CA ARG A 220 2.08 3.18 4.72
C ARG A 220 2.82 1.88 5.00
N VAL A 221 3.45 1.30 3.98
CA VAL A 221 4.03 -0.05 4.06
C VAL A 221 5.55 -0.02 4.24
N THR A 222 6.26 0.95 3.63
CA THR A 222 7.73 0.93 3.56
C THR A 222 8.39 1.64 4.73
N ASN A 223 9.57 1.13 5.13
CA ASN A 223 10.44 1.73 6.14
C ASN A 223 11.83 2.10 5.60
N LYS A 224 12.09 1.80 4.32
CA LYS A 224 13.30 2.15 3.57
C LYS A 224 12.88 2.39 2.11
N THR A 225 13.42 3.41 1.49
CA THR A 225 13.16 3.72 0.08
C THR A 225 14.46 3.71 -0.69
N ILE A 226 14.48 3.01 -1.81
CA ILE A 226 15.60 2.95 -2.74
C ILE A 226 15.17 3.62 -4.04
N GLU A 227 15.94 4.57 -4.51
CA GLU A 227 15.69 5.29 -5.74
C GLU A 227 16.70 4.91 -6.83
N LEU A 228 16.20 4.59 -8.02
CA LEU A 228 17.00 4.42 -9.23
C LEU A 228 16.80 5.62 -10.16
N GLU A 229 17.79 6.50 -10.20
CA GLU A 229 17.79 7.72 -11.01
C GLU A 229 19.14 7.92 -11.70
N ASN A 230 19.14 8.37 -12.96
CA ASN A 230 20.35 8.62 -13.74
C ASN A 230 21.33 7.42 -13.75
N LYS A 231 20.79 6.19 -13.87
CA LYS A 231 21.55 4.91 -13.87
C LYS A 231 22.25 4.59 -12.55
N LYS A 232 22.02 5.36 -11.49
CA LYS A 232 22.60 5.19 -10.16
C LYS A 232 21.50 4.95 -9.13
N MET A 233 21.90 4.33 -8.04
CA MET A 233 21.00 4.02 -6.94
C MET A 233 21.37 4.84 -5.70
N ARG A 234 20.32 5.29 -4.98
CA ARG A 234 20.44 5.92 -3.67
C ARG A 234 19.46 5.26 -2.70
N SER A 235 19.89 5.04 -1.48
CA SER A 235 19.08 4.43 -0.42
C SER A 235 18.81 5.45 0.68
N TYR A 236 17.54 5.54 1.08
CA TYR A 236 17.05 6.44 2.12
C TYR A 236 16.31 5.64 3.18
N LYS A 237 16.65 5.85 4.45
CA LYS A 237 15.87 5.32 5.57
C LYS A 237 14.58 6.12 5.70
N GLY A 238 13.46 5.43 5.88
CA GLY A 238 12.15 6.02 6.02
C GLY A 238 11.20 5.69 4.88
N ASN A 239 9.96 6.14 5.02
CA ASN A 239 8.90 5.97 4.04
C ASN A 239 9.06 6.90 2.83
N TYR A 240 8.09 6.86 1.92
CA TYR A 240 8.16 7.64 0.68
C TYR A 240 8.14 9.17 0.93
N SER A 241 7.34 9.66 1.87
CA SER A 241 7.27 11.08 2.21
C SER A 241 8.58 11.58 2.83
N GLU A 242 9.17 10.82 3.75
CA GLU A 242 10.48 11.14 4.32
C GLU A 242 11.60 11.12 3.27
N PHE A 243 11.55 10.18 2.32
CA PHE A 243 12.45 10.14 1.18
C PHE A 243 12.38 11.44 0.37
N LEU A 244 11.17 11.92 0.02
CA LEU A 244 10.99 13.16 -0.74
C LEU A 244 11.59 14.37 -0.03
N VAL A 245 11.40 14.48 1.29
CA VAL A 245 12.00 15.56 2.10
C VAL A 245 13.52 15.50 2.09
N LYS A 246 14.09 14.30 2.29
CA LYS A 246 15.55 14.09 2.28
C LYS A 246 16.15 14.37 0.90
N LYS A 247 15.51 13.89 -0.17
CA LYS A 247 15.93 14.16 -1.55
C LYS A 247 15.92 15.66 -1.86
N ALA A 248 14.86 16.37 -1.47
CA ALA A 248 14.77 17.82 -1.68
C ALA A 248 15.86 18.58 -0.92
N ALA A 249 16.17 18.17 0.30
CA ALA A 249 17.26 18.78 1.08
C ALA A 249 18.64 18.50 0.46
N GLU A 250 18.90 17.28 -0.02
CA GLU A 250 20.15 16.94 -0.73
C GLU A 250 20.30 17.74 -2.04
N GLN A 251 19.23 17.83 -2.84
CA GLN A 251 19.24 18.61 -4.08
C GLN A 251 19.54 20.09 -3.81
N LYS A 252 18.90 20.66 -2.78
CA LYS A 252 19.18 22.04 -2.37
C LYS A 252 20.62 22.24 -1.94
N ALA A 253 21.17 21.34 -1.16
CA ALA A 253 22.57 21.39 -0.73
C ALA A 253 23.55 21.30 -1.92
N ILE A 254 23.24 20.46 -2.93
CA ILE A 254 24.03 20.36 -4.17
C ILE A 254 23.95 21.67 -4.96
N GLU A 255 22.77 22.28 -5.08
CA GLU A 255 22.59 23.58 -5.76
C GLU A 255 23.36 24.69 -5.07
N GLU A 256 23.23 24.82 -3.75
CA GLU A 256 23.96 25.83 -2.96
C GLU A 256 25.48 25.64 -3.06
N LYS A 257 25.95 24.41 -3.02
CA LYS A 257 27.38 24.10 -3.22
C LYS A 257 27.84 24.50 -4.62
N TYR A 258 27.09 24.13 -5.66
CA TYR A 258 27.39 24.47 -7.04
C TYR A 258 27.47 25.98 -7.27
N GLU A 259 26.51 26.75 -6.73
CA GLU A 259 26.52 28.20 -6.81
C GLU A 259 27.74 28.82 -6.12
N ASN A 260 28.10 28.30 -4.95
CA ASN A 260 29.27 28.76 -4.21
C ASN A 260 30.58 28.43 -4.94
N ASP A 261 30.72 27.20 -5.46
CA ASP A 261 31.87 26.77 -6.25
C ASP A 261 31.99 27.61 -7.53
N MET A 262 30.90 27.92 -8.23
CA MET A 262 30.91 28.78 -9.41
C MET A 262 31.34 30.23 -9.11
N LYS A 263 30.82 30.80 -8.02
CA LYS A 263 31.25 32.13 -7.56
C LYS A 263 32.74 32.19 -7.23
N GLU A 264 33.26 31.13 -6.59
CA GLU A 264 34.70 31.05 -6.27
C GLU A 264 35.56 30.84 -7.53
N ILE A 265 35.09 30.05 -8.51
CA ILE A 265 35.73 29.93 -9.82
C ILE A 265 35.82 31.29 -10.51
N GLU A 266 34.72 32.01 -10.63
CA GLU A 266 34.68 33.36 -11.25
C GLU A 266 35.62 34.34 -10.54
N ARG A 267 35.61 34.34 -9.20
CA ARG A 267 36.53 35.16 -8.40
C ARG A 267 38.00 34.87 -8.68
N LEU A 268 38.34 33.57 -8.72
CA LEU A 268 39.72 33.13 -8.97
C LEU A 268 40.16 33.40 -10.41
N GLU A 269 39.30 33.16 -11.39
CA GLU A 269 39.54 33.47 -12.80
C GLU A 269 39.76 34.97 -13.04
N GLY A 270 38.96 35.84 -12.37
CA GLY A 270 39.18 37.27 -12.36
C GLY A 270 40.57 37.69 -11.82
N ILE A 271 41.02 37.06 -10.71
CA ILE A 271 42.34 37.33 -10.14
C ILE A 271 43.43 36.83 -11.07
N ILE A 272 43.28 35.65 -11.69
CA ILE A 272 44.22 35.07 -12.64
C ILE A 272 44.39 36.00 -13.84
N ALA A 273 43.27 36.50 -14.42
CA ALA A 273 43.32 37.44 -15.54
C ALA A 273 44.06 38.74 -15.19
N GLN A 274 43.76 39.31 -14.01
CA GLN A 274 44.45 40.51 -13.52
C GLN A 274 45.96 40.29 -13.28
N GLN A 275 46.37 39.17 -12.70
CA GLN A 275 47.75 38.86 -12.44
C GLN A 275 48.54 38.56 -13.72
N ARG A 276 47.96 37.93 -14.73
CA ARG A 276 48.55 37.74 -16.06
C ARG A 276 48.74 39.07 -16.79
N GLN A 277 47.78 40.03 -16.65
CA GLN A 277 47.91 41.34 -17.25
C GLN A 277 49.12 42.13 -16.72
N TRP A 278 49.50 41.93 -15.44
CA TRP A 278 50.66 42.63 -14.84
C TRP A 278 51.99 42.04 -15.22
N ASN A 279 52.09 40.90 -15.92
CA ASN A 279 53.22 40.27 -16.59
C ASN A 279 54.54 40.25 -15.82
N ARG A 280 54.51 40.11 -14.47
CA ARG A 280 55.71 39.96 -13.62
C ARG A 280 55.86 38.46 -13.27
N GLU A 281 57.09 37.94 -13.25
CA GLU A 281 57.37 36.52 -13.01
C GLU A 281 56.73 36.00 -11.71
N LYS A 282 56.71 36.78 -10.64
CA LYS A 282 56.06 36.42 -9.37
C LYS A 282 54.54 36.33 -9.52
N ASN A 283 53.91 37.18 -10.33
CA ASN A 283 52.48 37.19 -10.57
C ASN A 283 52.06 35.99 -11.44
N ILE A 284 52.90 35.60 -12.40
CA ILE A 284 52.66 34.41 -13.24
C ILE A 284 52.62 33.13 -12.40
N LYS A 285 53.60 32.94 -11.49
CA LYS A 285 53.62 31.79 -10.55
C LYS A 285 52.40 31.75 -9.63
N THR A 286 51.91 32.91 -9.21
CA THR A 286 50.71 33.01 -8.40
C THR A 286 49.45 32.68 -9.22
N ALA A 287 49.39 33.11 -10.48
CA ALA A 287 48.32 32.77 -11.40
C ALA A 287 48.24 31.25 -11.66
N GLU A 288 49.39 30.61 -11.95
CA GLU A 288 49.50 29.14 -12.13
C GLU A 288 49.04 28.36 -10.88
N SER A 289 49.37 28.85 -9.68
CA SER A 289 48.94 28.23 -8.44
C SER A 289 47.42 28.30 -8.27
N LYS A 290 46.79 29.43 -8.65
CA LYS A 290 45.34 29.61 -8.60
C LYS A 290 44.61 28.83 -9.69
N GLU A 291 45.23 28.66 -10.86
CA GLU A 291 44.69 27.78 -11.92
C GLU A 291 44.55 26.32 -11.45
N LYS A 292 45.57 25.81 -10.75
CA LYS A 292 45.52 24.46 -10.15
C LYS A 292 44.36 24.34 -9.12
N ILE A 293 44.01 25.42 -8.42
CA ILE A 293 42.89 25.43 -7.49
C ILE A 293 41.57 25.40 -8.29
N VAL A 294 41.45 26.22 -9.34
CA VAL A 294 40.29 26.22 -10.22
C VAL A 294 40.06 24.86 -10.88
N GLU A 295 41.15 24.23 -11.37
CA GLU A 295 41.07 22.88 -11.95
C GLU A 295 40.60 21.85 -10.92
N LYS A 296 41.06 21.94 -9.66
CA LYS A 296 40.58 21.07 -8.57
C LYS A 296 39.12 21.27 -8.28
N ILE A 297 38.65 22.52 -8.20
CA ILE A 297 37.22 22.83 -7.96
C ILE A 297 36.38 22.31 -9.15
N LYS A 298 36.82 22.56 -10.40
CA LYS A 298 36.13 22.06 -11.61
C LYS A 298 36.08 20.54 -11.68
N ALA A 299 37.12 19.84 -11.23
CA ALA A 299 37.15 18.37 -11.19
C ALA A 299 36.19 17.78 -10.13
N GLN A 300 35.88 18.53 -9.08
CA GLN A 300 34.96 18.14 -8.01
C GLN A 300 33.55 18.74 -8.16
N LEU A 301 33.31 19.53 -9.21
CA LEU A 301 32.07 20.23 -9.45
C LEU A 301 30.95 19.22 -9.75
N VAL A 302 30.01 19.10 -8.85
CA VAL A 302 28.80 18.32 -9.08
C VAL A 302 27.77 19.23 -9.73
N ILE A 303 27.53 19.04 -11.01
CA ILE A 303 26.52 19.80 -11.73
C ILE A 303 25.13 19.34 -11.23
N PRO A 304 24.34 20.23 -10.64
CA PRO A 304 22.98 19.86 -10.23
C PRO A 304 22.16 19.45 -11.45
N ASP A 305 21.29 18.46 -11.27
CA ASP A 305 20.35 18.06 -12.32
C ASP A 305 19.54 19.30 -12.74
N LYS A 306 19.49 19.57 -14.03
CA LYS A 306 18.74 20.72 -14.54
C LYS A 306 17.32 20.64 -14.03
N LYS A 307 16.93 21.58 -13.14
CA LYS A 307 15.50 21.79 -12.87
C LYS A 307 14.82 22.02 -14.21
N LEU A 308 13.96 21.09 -14.59
CA LEU A 308 13.09 21.31 -15.73
C LEU A 308 12.26 22.55 -15.41
N GLU A 309 12.50 23.64 -16.12
CA GLU A 309 11.71 24.86 -15.97
C GLU A 309 10.24 24.47 -16.09
N LYS A 310 9.48 24.68 -15.00
CA LYS A 310 8.04 24.40 -14.97
C LYS A 310 7.37 25.45 -15.85
N ILE A 311 7.07 25.08 -17.09
CA ILE A 311 6.29 25.92 -18.00
C ILE A 311 4.85 25.87 -17.49
N ARG A 312 4.41 26.93 -16.83
CA ARG A 312 3.01 27.10 -16.43
C ARG A 312 2.19 27.45 -17.67
N PHE A 313 1.19 26.65 -17.95
CA PHE A 313 0.18 26.94 -18.95
C PHE A 313 -1.16 27.06 -18.23
N ASP A 314 -1.83 28.21 -18.39
CA ASP A 314 -3.12 28.47 -17.75
C ASP A 314 -4.24 27.89 -18.62
N PHE A 315 -4.92 26.88 -18.08
CA PHE A 315 -6.10 26.27 -18.68
C PHE A 315 -7.35 26.92 -18.10
N THR A 316 -7.83 27.96 -18.78
CA THR A 316 -9.04 28.68 -18.37
C THR A 316 -10.26 28.24 -19.18
N PRO A 317 -11.41 27.99 -18.56
CA PRO A 317 -12.67 27.73 -19.26
C PRO A 317 -13.06 28.92 -20.14
N LYS A 318 -13.63 28.64 -21.33
CA LYS A 318 -14.11 29.69 -22.25
C LYS A 318 -15.34 30.42 -21.75
N CYS A 319 -16.15 29.79 -20.90
CA CYS A 319 -17.35 30.39 -20.31
C CYS A 319 -17.52 29.92 -18.88
N VAL A 320 -18.28 30.66 -18.10
CA VAL A 320 -18.61 30.34 -16.71
C VAL A 320 -19.93 29.57 -16.71
N SER A 321 -19.98 28.42 -16.03
CA SER A 321 -21.21 27.63 -15.86
C SER A 321 -22.16 28.25 -14.84
N GLY A 322 -23.42 27.80 -14.83
CA GLY A 322 -24.35 28.05 -13.73
C GLY A 322 -23.83 27.51 -12.40
N GLU A 323 -24.51 27.82 -11.30
CA GLU A 323 -24.18 27.35 -9.94
C GLU A 323 -24.31 25.83 -9.82
N ASP A 324 -25.45 25.30 -10.29
CA ASP A 324 -25.68 23.86 -10.38
C ASP A 324 -25.17 23.37 -11.73
N VAL A 325 -24.16 22.49 -11.69
CA VAL A 325 -23.47 21.98 -12.86
C VAL A 325 -24.06 20.63 -13.31
N LEU A 326 -24.34 19.76 -12.35
CA LEU A 326 -24.94 18.44 -12.60
C LEU A 326 -25.85 18.07 -11.45
N GLU A 327 -27.05 17.61 -11.78
CA GLU A 327 -28.02 17.01 -10.85
C GLU A 327 -28.34 15.59 -11.35
N VAL A 328 -28.15 14.60 -10.50
CA VAL A 328 -28.43 13.18 -10.77
C VAL A 328 -29.44 12.72 -9.73
N ASP A 329 -30.54 12.14 -10.18
CA ASP A 329 -31.62 11.68 -9.31
C ASP A 329 -32.12 10.30 -9.70
N GLY A 330 -31.98 9.35 -8.76
CA GLY A 330 -32.52 8.00 -8.85
C GLY A 330 -31.99 7.17 -10.02
N LEU A 331 -30.79 7.44 -10.56
CA LEU A 331 -30.27 6.71 -11.71
C LEU A 331 -30.11 5.21 -11.40
N LYS A 332 -30.53 4.39 -12.37
CA LYS A 332 -30.43 2.93 -12.34
C LYS A 332 -29.82 2.40 -13.63
N LYS A 333 -28.98 1.38 -13.50
CA LYS A 333 -28.44 0.62 -14.62
C LYS A 333 -28.25 -0.85 -14.28
N SER A 334 -28.66 -1.71 -15.23
CA SER A 334 -28.49 -3.16 -15.18
C SER A 334 -28.04 -3.68 -16.54
N PHE A 335 -27.38 -4.83 -16.56
CA PHE A 335 -27.02 -5.59 -17.76
C PHE A 335 -27.59 -7.01 -17.61
N GLY A 336 -28.71 -7.27 -18.29
CA GLY A 336 -29.48 -8.50 -18.07
C GLY A 336 -29.96 -8.59 -16.62
N GLU A 337 -29.66 -9.68 -15.93
CA GLU A 337 -30.03 -9.87 -14.52
C GLU A 337 -29.07 -9.18 -13.53
N HIS A 338 -27.91 -8.70 -14.01
CA HIS A 338 -26.91 -8.07 -13.15
C HIS A 338 -27.21 -6.57 -12.95
N ILE A 339 -27.61 -6.20 -11.73
CA ILE A 339 -27.80 -4.80 -11.32
C ILE A 339 -26.43 -4.21 -11.02
N VAL A 340 -26.05 -3.16 -11.75
CA VAL A 340 -24.79 -2.46 -11.55
C VAL A 340 -24.93 -1.44 -10.41
N PHE A 341 -25.94 -0.58 -10.51
CA PHE A 341 -26.33 0.34 -9.43
C PHE A 341 -27.83 0.69 -9.56
N GLN A 342 -28.42 1.04 -8.44
CA GLN A 342 -29.79 1.54 -8.36
C GLN A 342 -29.85 2.74 -7.43
N ASN A 343 -30.76 3.67 -7.74
CA ASN A 343 -31.02 4.87 -6.94
C ASN A 343 -29.77 5.76 -6.69
N ALA A 344 -28.91 5.89 -7.72
CA ALA A 344 -27.76 6.77 -7.63
C ALA A 344 -28.21 8.23 -7.73
N SER A 345 -28.02 9.00 -6.64
CA SER A 345 -28.45 10.40 -6.54
C SER A 345 -27.33 11.25 -5.92
N PHE A 346 -26.91 12.29 -6.64
CA PHE A 346 -25.95 13.28 -6.18
C PHE A 346 -26.01 14.54 -7.06
N ASN A 347 -25.45 15.63 -6.60
CA ASN A 347 -25.31 16.86 -7.35
C ASN A 347 -23.86 17.33 -7.41
N VAL A 348 -23.52 18.19 -8.37
CA VAL A 348 -22.21 18.83 -8.50
C VAL A 348 -22.41 20.31 -8.71
N LYS A 349 -21.74 21.13 -7.87
CA LYS A 349 -21.78 22.58 -7.94
C LYS A 349 -20.55 23.16 -8.64
N ARG A 350 -20.67 24.38 -9.11
CA ARG A 350 -19.58 25.09 -9.78
C ARG A 350 -18.33 25.20 -8.90
N GLY A 351 -17.18 24.87 -9.48
CA GLY A 351 -15.88 24.91 -8.82
C GLY A 351 -15.60 23.72 -7.91
N GLU A 352 -16.55 22.79 -7.72
CA GLU A 352 -16.29 21.57 -6.97
C GLU A 352 -15.39 20.61 -7.76
N ARG A 353 -14.57 19.89 -7.00
CA ARG A 353 -13.75 18.77 -7.46
C ARG A 353 -14.27 17.51 -6.79
N VAL A 354 -15.24 16.88 -7.45
CA VAL A 354 -15.95 15.70 -6.91
C VAL A 354 -15.24 14.45 -7.39
N PHE A 355 -14.87 13.59 -6.47
CA PHE A 355 -14.34 12.27 -6.78
C PHE A 355 -15.40 11.20 -6.59
N LEU A 356 -15.57 10.37 -7.63
CA LEU A 356 -16.49 9.23 -7.61
C LEU A 356 -15.72 7.98 -7.25
N LEU A 357 -15.90 7.47 -6.04
CA LEU A 357 -15.28 6.27 -5.53
C LEU A 357 -16.26 5.10 -5.49
N GLY A 358 -15.77 3.90 -5.27
CA GLY A 358 -16.52 2.66 -5.14
C GLY A 358 -15.72 1.46 -5.60
N ASP A 359 -16.17 0.28 -5.25
CA ASP A 359 -15.49 -0.97 -5.58
C ASP A 359 -15.40 -1.22 -7.09
N ASN A 360 -14.51 -2.11 -7.51
CA ASN A 360 -14.39 -2.46 -8.92
C ASN A 360 -15.68 -3.15 -9.40
N GLY A 361 -16.19 -2.69 -10.55
CA GLY A 361 -17.44 -3.21 -11.11
C GLY A 361 -18.72 -2.54 -10.59
N CYS A 362 -18.66 -1.61 -9.62
CA CYS A 362 -19.83 -0.89 -9.12
C CYS A 362 -20.45 0.10 -10.14
N GLY A 363 -19.82 0.28 -11.32
CA GLY A 363 -20.41 1.05 -12.42
C GLY A 363 -19.93 2.50 -12.56
N LYS A 364 -18.79 2.88 -12.00
CA LYS A 364 -18.21 4.25 -12.11
C LYS A 364 -18.11 4.71 -13.57
N THR A 365 -17.37 3.96 -14.41
CA THR A 365 -17.25 4.24 -15.86
C THR A 365 -18.60 4.19 -16.56
N THR A 366 -19.49 3.26 -16.16
CA THR A 366 -20.86 3.15 -16.71
C THR A 366 -21.65 4.43 -16.43
N LEU A 367 -21.56 4.97 -15.22
CA LEU A 367 -22.21 6.23 -14.85
C LEU A 367 -21.68 7.39 -15.69
N LEU A 368 -20.35 7.52 -15.86
CA LEU A 368 -19.77 8.55 -16.72
C LEU A 368 -20.24 8.42 -18.18
N LYS A 369 -20.31 7.20 -18.73
CA LYS A 369 -20.83 6.95 -20.10
C LYS A 369 -22.32 7.29 -20.23
N ILE A 370 -23.13 7.07 -19.20
CA ILE A 370 -24.55 7.48 -19.17
C ILE A 370 -24.63 9.01 -19.20
N LEU A 371 -23.83 9.71 -18.41
CA LEU A 371 -23.79 11.18 -18.38
C LEU A 371 -23.34 11.76 -19.73
N MET A 372 -22.43 11.09 -20.44
CA MET A 372 -22.00 11.50 -21.79
C MET A 372 -23.00 11.15 -22.89
N GLY A 373 -23.99 10.32 -22.59
CA GLY A 373 -24.98 9.86 -23.57
C GLY A 373 -24.51 8.68 -24.43
N ASP A 374 -23.34 8.11 -24.13
CA ASP A 374 -22.82 6.93 -24.84
C ASP A 374 -23.56 5.64 -24.43
N LEU A 375 -24.23 5.65 -23.28
CA LEU A 375 -24.98 4.53 -22.75
C LEU A 375 -26.36 4.97 -22.25
N SER A 376 -27.39 4.17 -22.53
CA SER A 376 -28.74 4.42 -22.01
C SER A 376 -28.86 4.05 -20.53
N ARG A 377 -29.57 4.87 -19.76
CA ARG A 377 -30.03 4.54 -18.43
C ARG A 377 -31.28 3.66 -18.47
N ASP A 378 -31.55 2.91 -17.41
CA ASP A 378 -32.75 2.09 -17.29
C ASP A 378 -33.86 2.87 -16.56
N ASP A 379 -33.52 3.68 -15.55
CA ASP A 379 -34.44 4.54 -14.79
C ASP A 379 -33.70 5.76 -14.21
N GLY A 380 -34.47 6.70 -13.64
CA GLY A 380 -33.94 7.92 -13.06
C GLY A 380 -33.70 9.04 -14.07
N THR A 381 -33.27 10.19 -13.58
CA THR A 381 -33.00 11.37 -14.42
C THR A 381 -31.68 12.05 -14.07
N PHE A 382 -31.10 12.75 -15.03
CA PHE A 382 -30.01 13.70 -14.76
C PHE A 382 -30.21 14.96 -15.59
N LYS A 383 -29.71 16.08 -15.07
CA LYS A 383 -29.78 17.37 -15.73
C LYS A 383 -28.43 18.06 -15.65
N PHE A 384 -28.00 18.62 -16.77
CA PHE A 384 -26.86 19.53 -16.83
C PHE A 384 -27.31 20.98 -16.63
N GLY A 385 -26.48 21.76 -15.92
CA GLY A 385 -26.70 23.16 -15.69
C GLY A 385 -26.59 24.02 -16.97
N ALA A 386 -26.90 25.31 -16.83
CA ALA A 386 -26.83 26.25 -17.92
C ALA A 386 -25.38 26.56 -18.34
N SER A 387 -25.16 26.88 -19.62
CA SER A 387 -23.87 27.30 -20.20
C SER A 387 -22.74 26.28 -19.96
N LEU A 388 -23.05 25.00 -19.94
CA LEU A 388 -22.09 23.94 -19.67
C LEU A 388 -21.41 23.49 -20.97
N MET A 389 -20.07 23.44 -20.93
CA MET A 389 -19.20 22.82 -21.94
C MET A 389 -18.49 21.65 -21.27
N THR A 390 -18.93 20.43 -21.59
CA THR A 390 -18.41 19.19 -20.96
C THR A 390 -17.27 18.60 -21.78
N GLY A 391 -16.15 18.30 -21.14
CA GLY A 391 -15.05 17.53 -21.69
C GLY A 391 -14.95 16.17 -20.99
N TYR A 392 -14.74 15.11 -21.77
CA TYR A 392 -14.63 13.74 -21.25
C TYR A 392 -13.27 13.13 -21.60
N PHE A 393 -12.62 12.58 -20.59
CA PHE A 393 -11.41 11.78 -20.76
C PHE A 393 -11.74 10.32 -20.48
N ASP A 394 -11.64 9.49 -21.50
CA ASP A 394 -11.89 8.05 -21.42
C ASP A 394 -10.59 7.30 -21.14
N GLN A 395 -10.65 6.31 -20.28
CA GLN A 395 -9.57 5.37 -19.97
C GLN A 395 -9.00 4.68 -21.24
N VAL A 396 -9.81 4.45 -22.25
CA VAL A 396 -9.44 3.72 -23.49
C VAL A 396 -8.86 4.64 -24.58
N GLN A 397 -8.45 5.85 -24.33
CA GLN A 397 -7.70 6.73 -25.27
C GLN A 397 -8.10 6.64 -26.76
N ALA A 398 -9.37 6.36 -27.05
CA ALA A 398 -9.83 5.82 -28.31
C ALA A 398 -9.89 6.82 -29.50
N LYS A 399 -9.36 8.05 -29.37
CA LYS A 399 -9.56 9.09 -30.37
C LYS A 399 -8.30 9.85 -30.79
N LEU A 400 -7.11 9.25 -30.65
CA LEU A 400 -5.87 9.81 -31.21
C LEU A 400 -5.56 9.16 -32.55
N ASP A 401 -5.20 9.98 -33.55
CA ASP A 401 -4.71 9.50 -34.82
C ASP A 401 -3.23 9.11 -34.69
N LEU A 402 -2.98 7.80 -34.54
CA LEU A 402 -1.64 7.27 -34.32
C LEU A 402 -0.67 7.54 -35.48
N SER A 403 -1.16 7.89 -36.66
CA SER A 403 -0.33 8.19 -37.85
C SER A 403 0.30 9.58 -37.79
N LYS A 404 -0.26 10.49 -36.97
CA LYS A 404 0.20 11.87 -36.83
C LYS A 404 1.35 12.00 -35.82
N THR A 405 2.06 13.13 -35.95
CA THR A 405 3.00 13.53 -34.87
C THR A 405 2.26 14.08 -33.67
N VAL A 406 2.93 14.12 -32.51
CA VAL A 406 2.38 14.71 -31.29
C VAL A 406 1.92 16.15 -31.52
N LEU A 407 2.72 16.94 -32.25
CA LEU A 407 2.39 18.33 -32.60
C LEU A 407 1.18 18.40 -33.55
N ASP A 408 1.18 17.62 -34.63
CA ASP A 408 0.12 17.68 -35.63
C ASP A 408 -1.22 17.22 -35.06
N GLU A 409 -1.24 16.26 -34.19
CA GLU A 409 -2.45 15.77 -33.55
C GLU A 409 -3.12 16.84 -32.69
N VAL A 410 -2.34 17.61 -31.92
CA VAL A 410 -2.86 18.71 -31.12
C VAL A 410 -3.24 19.89 -32.01
N TRP A 411 -2.37 20.29 -32.95
CA TRP A 411 -2.55 21.46 -33.79
C TRP A 411 -3.71 21.30 -34.77
N SER A 412 -3.88 20.12 -35.37
CA SER A 412 -5.04 19.86 -36.23
C SER A 412 -6.39 19.95 -35.52
N THR A 413 -6.41 19.71 -34.18
CA THR A 413 -7.61 19.89 -33.37
C THR A 413 -7.88 21.37 -33.06
N TYR A 414 -6.84 22.19 -32.97
CA TYR A 414 -6.92 23.62 -32.61
C TYR A 414 -6.20 24.51 -33.64
N PRO A 415 -6.67 24.56 -34.90
CA PRO A 415 -5.98 25.22 -36.01
C PRO A 415 -5.85 26.73 -35.84
N PHE A 416 -6.65 27.35 -34.94
CA PHE A 416 -6.56 28.79 -34.65
C PHE A 416 -5.46 29.13 -33.63
N MET A 417 -4.81 28.14 -33.05
CA MET A 417 -3.66 28.37 -32.16
C MET A 417 -2.38 28.53 -32.99
N THR A 418 -1.50 29.42 -32.56
CA THR A 418 -0.15 29.50 -33.15
C THR A 418 0.67 28.29 -32.72
N GLU A 419 1.58 27.84 -33.61
CA GLU A 419 2.49 26.72 -33.30
C GLU A 419 3.21 26.91 -31.98
N THR A 420 3.69 28.14 -31.69
CA THR A 420 4.36 28.46 -30.44
C THR A 420 3.49 28.20 -29.21
N LYS A 421 2.19 28.53 -29.27
CA LYS A 421 1.25 28.24 -28.16
C LYS A 421 1.05 26.75 -27.98
N VAL A 422 0.91 25.98 -29.08
CA VAL A 422 0.77 24.53 -29.02
C VAL A 422 2.04 23.90 -28.45
N ARG A 423 3.22 24.33 -28.87
CA ARG A 423 4.51 23.86 -28.35
C ARG A 423 4.68 24.18 -26.86
N ASN A 424 4.29 25.36 -26.42
CA ASN A 424 4.31 25.72 -24.98
C ASN A 424 3.36 24.83 -24.18
N ALA A 425 2.17 24.56 -24.71
CA ALA A 425 1.23 23.65 -24.07
C ALA A 425 1.78 22.20 -24.01
N LEU A 426 2.38 21.72 -25.11
CA LEU A 426 3.06 20.42 -25.14
C LEU A 426 4.24 20.37 -24.15
N ALA A 427 5.01 21.43 -24.02
CA ALA A 427 6.12 21.50 -23.08
C ALA A 427 5.65 21.46 -21.60
N ALA A 428 4.47 22.03 -21.28
CA ALA A 428 3.84 21.88 -19.98
C ALA A 428 3.44 20.42 -19.67
N PHE A 429 3.18 19.62 -20.72
CA PHE A 429 2.94 18.18 -20.63
C PHE A 429 4.19 17.35 -20.95
N LEU A 430 5.38 17.94 -20.79
CA LEU A 430 6.69 17.30 -20.86
C LEU A 430 7.13 16.83 -22.27
N PHE A 431 6.52 17.33 -23.33
CA PHE A 431 7.03 17.14 -24.69
C PHE A 431 7.94 18.28 -25.08
N LYS A 432 9.24 18.06 -25.19
CA LYS A 432 10.25 19.10 -25.45
C LYS A 432 11.10 18.78 -26.68
N GLY A 433 11.60 19.84 -27.33
CA GLY A 433 12.52 19.73 -28.47
C GLY A 433 11.98 18.86 -29.59
N GLU A 434 12.71 17.84 -29.98
CA GLU A 434 12.37 16.90 -31.05
C GLU A 434 11.24 15.91 -30.73
N GLU A 435 10.89 15.75 -29.46
CA GLU A 435 9.83 14.83 -29.03
C GLU A 435 8.45 15.19 -29.59
N VAL A 436 8.20 16.47 -29.84
CA VAL A 436 6.94 16.95 -30.42
C VAL A 436 6.71 16.45 -31.86
N TYR A 437 7.77 16.07 -32.56
CA TYR A 437 7.71 15.56 -33.96
C TYR A 437 7.65 14.03 -34.00
N ARG A 438 7.74 13.33 -32.86
CA ARG A 438 7.58 11.88 -32.81
C ARG A 438 6.14 11.51 -33.18
N LYS A 439 5.98 10.40 -33.91
CA LYS A 439 4.66 9.85 -34.21
C LYS A 439 4.04 9.23 -32.96
N LEU A 440 2.72 9.31 -32.88
CA LEU A 440 1.97 8.75 -31.76
C LEU A 440 2.01 7.22 -31.68
N ASP A 441 2.23 6.52 -32.81
CA ASP A 441 2.39 5.07 -32.82
C ASP A 441 3.63 4.59 -32.04
N VAL A 442 4.71 5.39 -32.05
CA VAL A 442 5.97 5.11 -31.33
C VAL A 442 5.90 5.55 -29.86
N CYS A 443 4.91 6.37 -29.48
CA CYS A 443 4.75 6.87 -28.13
C CYS A 443 4.23 5.78 -27.20
N SER A 444 4.71 5.81 -25.94
CA SER A 444 4.20 4.95 -24.86
C SER A 444 2.72 5.25 -24.53
N GLY A 445 2.05 4.33 -23.83
CA GLY A 445 0.68 4.55 -23.37
C GLY A 445 0.53 5.81 -22.52
N GLY A 446 1.50 6.09 -21.62
CA GLY A 446 1.52 7.29 -20.80
C GLY A 446 1.73 8.58 -21.61
N GLU A 447 2.59 8.56 -22.62
CA GLU A 447 2.78 9.71 -23.53
C GLU A 447 1.49 10.03 -24.31
N ARG A 448 0.83 9.00 -24.83
CA ARG A 448 -0.48 9.17 -25.50
C ARG A 448 -1.55 9.72 -24.58
N ALA A 449 -1.61 9.25 -23.34
CA ALA A 449 -2.53 9.78 -22.32
C ALA A 449 -2.28 11.27 -22.06
N ARG A 450 -1.02 11.70 -21.97
CA ARG A 450 -0.67 13.12 -21.81
C ARG A 450 -1.12 13.97 -22.98
N VAL A 451 -0.99 13.47 -24.23
CA VAL A 451 -1.48 14.18 -25.42
C VAL A 451 -3.00 14.31 -25.43
N ALA A 452 -3.71 13.23 -25.10
CA ALA A 452 -5.18 13.24 -25.02
C ALA A 452 -5.68 14.22 -23.94
N LEU A 453 -5.02 14.25 -22.80
CA LEU A 453 -5.35 15.15 -21.70
C LEU A 453 -5.06 16.61 -22.06
N LEU A 454 -3.92 16.88 -22.70
CA LEU A 454 -3.60 18.20 -23.22
C LEU A 454 -4.67 18.70 -24.21
N LYS A 455 -5.10 17.84 -25.15
CA LYS A 455 -6.19 18.17 -26.07
C LYS A 455 -7.47 18.54 -25.31
N LEU A 456 -7.81 17.77 -24.27
CA LEU A 456 -8.97 18.06 -23.43
C LEU A 456 -8.84 19.45 -22.77
N MET A 457 -7.69 19.73 -22.15
CA MET A 457 -7.45 20.98 -21.43
C MET A 457 -7.50 22.22 -22.35
N LEU A 458 -6.97 22.11 -23.58
CA LEU A 458 -7.01 23.18 -24.59
C LEU A 458 -8.42 23.44 -25.13
N GLY A 459 -9.37 22.55 -24.95
CA GLY A 459 -10.76 22.70 -25.36
C GLY A 459 -11.48 23.86 -24.71
N GLY A 460 -11.03 24.29 -23.53
CA GLY A 460 -11.64 25.38 -22.75
C GLY A 460 -13.00 24.99 -22.16
N TYR A 461 -13.17 23.72 -21.86
CA TYR A 461 -14.34 23.18 -21.17
C TYR A 461 -14.45 23.77 -19.77
N ASN A 462 -15.65 23.90 -19.22
CA ASN A 462 -15.89 24.35 -17.85
C ASN A 462 -16.34 23.23 -16.90
N PHE A 463 -16.60 22.03 -17.46
CA PHE A 463 -16.86 20.80 -16.71
C PHE A 463 -16.06 19.65 -17.27
N LEU A 464 -15.22 19.03 -16.48
CA LEU A 464 -14.41 17.87 -16.85
C LEU A 464 -14.92 16.60 -16.18
N LEU A 465 -15.13 15.58 -17.01
CA LEU A 465 -15.37 14.20 -16.60
C LEU A 465 -14.10 13.41 -16.88
N LEU A 466 -13.43 12.92 -15.84
CA LEU A 466 -12.14 12.23 -15.96
C LEU A 466 -12.27 10.79 -15.44
N ASP A 467 -12.00 9.80 -16.29
CA ASP A 467 -12.03 8.39 -15.91
C ASP A 467 -10.59 7.86 -15.82
N GLU A 468 -10.12 7.62 -14.59
CA GLU A 468 -8.78 7.13 -14.25
C GLU A 468 -7.64 7.89 -14.95
N PRO A 469 -7.54 9.23 -14.80
CA PRO A 469 -6.58 10.03 -15.57
C PRO A 469 -5.12 9.80 -15.16
N THR A 470 -4.87 9.18 -14.01
CA THR A 470 -3.52 8.88 -13.49
C THR A 470 -2.98 7.53 -13.95
N ASN A 471 -3.82 6.67 -14.56
CA ASN A 471 -3.40 5.35 -15.00
C ASN A 471 -2.34 5.44 -16.11
N HIS A 472 -1.35 4.56 -16.04
CA HIS A 472 -0.21 4.47 -16.97
C HIS A 472 0.74 5.68 -16.95
N LEU A 473 0.52 6.68 -16.09
CA LEU A 473 1.45 7.79 -15.90
C LEU A 473 2.52 7.40 -14.87
N ASP A 474 3.76 7.78 -15.14
CA ASP A 474 4.83 7.72 -14.16
C ASP A 474 4.67 8.79 -13.05
N ALA A 475 5.42 8.67 -11.98
CA ALA A 475 5.29 9.54 -10.81
C ALA A 475 5.47 11.03 -11.16
N PHE A 476 6.37 11.36 -12.10
CA PHE A 476 6.62 12.72 -12.52
C PHE A 476 5.47 13.29 -13.36
N SER A 477 4.97 12.50 -14.32
CA SER A 477 3.82 12.88 -15.15
C SER A 477 2.54 13.03 -14.31
N ARG A 478 2.37 12.21 -13.27
CA ARG A 478 1.25 12.36 -12.31
C ARG A 478 1.35 13.68 -11.55
N GLU A 479 2.52 14.04 -11.05
CA GLU A 479 2.72 15.30 -10.33
C GLU A 479 2.39 16.53 -11.19
N GLU A 480 2.80 16.53 -12.45
CA GLU A 480 2.49 17.61 -13.39
C GLU A 480 0.99 17.68 -13.74
N LEU A 481 0.33 16.51 -13.89
CA LEU A 481 -1.12 16.45 -14.05
C LEU A 481 -1.84 17.01 -12.80
N GLU A 482 -1.45 16.58 -11.61
CA GLU A 482 -1.99 17.05 -10.35
C GLU A 482 -1.89 18.58 -10.24
N ASN A 483 -0.71 19.14 -10.53
CA ASN A 483 -0.47 20.58 -10.50
C ASN A 483 -1.30 21.31 -11.54
N THR A 484 -1.47 20.74 -12.74
CA THR A 484 -2.31 21.30 -13.80
C THR A 484 -3.78 21.35 -13.38
N LEU A 485 -4.30 20.27 -12.82
CA LEU A 485 -5.70 20.19 -12.36
C LEU A 485 -5.96 21.03 -11.10
N LEU A 486 -4.94 21.22 -10.24
CA LEU A 486 -5.04 22.15 -9.11
C LEU A 486 -5.26 23.60 -9.56
N ASN A 487 -4.63 24.00 -10.65
CA ASN A 487 -4.73 25.35 -11.20
C ASN A 487 -5.95 25.52 -12.12
N TYR A 488 -6.64 24.45 -12.48
CA TYR A 488 -7.84 24.53 -13.30
C TYR A 488 -9.02 25.09 -12.50
N SER A 489 -9.65 26.16 -13.02
CA SER A 489 -10.72 26.92 -12.34
C SER A 489 -12.13 26.41 -12.62
N GLY A 490 -12.30 25.37 -13.46
CA GLY A 490 -13.59 24.76 -13.76
C GLY A 490 -14.01 23.71 -12.73
N THR A 491 -15.13 23.05 -13.04
CA THR A 491 -15.70 21.97 -12.21
C THR A 491 -15.21 20.62 -12.71
N MET A 492 -15.02 19.68 -11.82
CA MET A 492 -14.54 18.31 -12.18
C MET A 492 -15.35 17.23 -11.48
N LEU A 493 -15.64 16.15 -12.23
CA LEU A 493 -16.07 14.87 -11.70
C LEU A 493 -15.06 13.81 -12.13
N ILE A 494 -14.38 13.22 -11.18
CA ILE A 494 -13.20 12.38 -11.42
C ILE A 494 -13.41 11.00 -10.82
N VAL A 495 -13.19 9.96 -11.60
CA VAL A 495 -13.02 8.58 -11.12
C VAL A 495 -11.53 8.33 -10.97
N SER A 496 -11.08 7.95 -9.80
CA SER A 496 -9.68 7.52 -9.58
C SER A 496 -9.55 6.60 -8.37
N HIS A 497 -8.58 5.71 -8.44
CA HIS A 497 -8.13 4.88 -7.34
C HIS A 497 -6.82 5.40 -6.69
N ASP A 498 -6.22 6.45 -7.24
CA ASP A 498 -5.01 7.08 -6.71
C ASP A 498 -5.36 7.95 -5.49
N ARG A 499 -5.14 7.40 -4.30
CA ARG A 499 -5.50 8.04 -3.02
C ARG A 499 -4.72 9.34 -2.76
N TYR A 500 -3.48 9.42 -3.23
CA TYR A 500 -2.68 10.65 -3.13
C TYR A 500 -3.28 11.76 -4.01
N PHE A 501 -3.66 11.41 -5.23
CA PHE A 501 -4.33 12.30 -6.16
C PHE A 501 -5.68 12.79 -5.61
N ILE A 502 -6.49 11.88 -5.06
CA ILE A 502 -7.76 12.20 -4.41
C ILE A 502 -7.52 13.15 -3.24
N ASN A 503 -6.57 12.83 -2.36
CA ASN A 503 -6.29 13.61 -1.15
C ASN A 503 -5.84 15.05 -1.46
N LYS A 504 -5.11 15.23 -2.57
CA LYS A 504 -4.57 16.52 -3.00
C LYS A 504 -5.61 17.42 -3.67
N LEU A 505 -6.60 16.84 -4.39
CA LEU A 505 -7.52 17.60 -5.23
C LEU A 505 -8.98 17.61 -4.73
N ALA A 506 -9.44 16.55 -4.03
CA ALA A 506 -10.84 16.41 -3.69
C ALA A 506 -11.34 17.54 -2.77
N THR A 507 -12.49 18.10 -3.12
CA THR A 507 -13.30 18.93 -2.23
C THR A 507 -14.47 18.14 -1.64
N ARG A 508 -14.90 17.10 -2.36
CA ARG A 508 -15.98 16.20 -1.98
C ARG A 508 -15.79 14.83 -2.63
N ILE A 509 -16.21 13.79 -1.93
CA ILE A 509 -16.20 12.41 -2.39
C ILE A 509 -17.64 11.90 -2.46
N VAL A 510 -17.98 11.24 -3.56
CA VAL A 510 -19.22 10.51 -3.77
C VAL A 510 -18.87 9.02 -3.89
N GLU A 511 -19.31 8.20 -2.94
CA GLU A 511 -19.12 6.76 -2.99
C GLU A 511 -20.32 6.12 -3.69
N LEU A 512 -20.07 5.48 -4.83
CA LEU A 512 -21.08 4.73 -5.57
C LEU A 512 -21.14 3.30 -5.03
N THR A 513 -22.32 2.92 -4.57
CA THR A 513 -22.61 1.56 -4.10
C THR A 513 -23.73 0.95 -4.95
N PRO A 514 -23.94 -0.37 -4.93
CA PRO A 514 -25.07 -0.99 -5.64
C PRO A 514 -26.43 -0.43 -5.23
N ASN A 515 -26.56 0.12 -4.04
CA ASN A 515 -27.83 0.61 -3.47
C ASN A 515 -28.01 2.13 -3.55
N GLY A 516 -27.04 2.87 -4.06
CA GLY A 516 -27.11 4.34 -4.16
C GLY A 516 -25.75 5.02 -3.97
N CYS A 517 -25.78 6.32 -3.65
CA CYS A 517 -24.59 7.14 -3.45
C CYS A 517 -24.51 7.69 -2.03
N ASN A 518 -23.34 7.62 -1.42
CA ASN A 518 -23.00 8.29 -0.17
C ASN A 518 -22.13 9.51 -0.45
N ASN A 519 -22.42 10.66 0.17
CA ASN A 519 -21.66 11.89 -0.03
C ASN A 519 -20.82 12.20 1.20
N PHE A 520 -19.54 12.52 0.99
CA PHE A 520 -18.59 12.88 2.03
C PHE A 520 -17.93 14.21 1.65
N LEU A 521 -17.98 15.19 2.55
CA LEU A 521 -17.24 16.46 2.38
C LEU A 521 -15.80 16.26 2.81
N GLY A 522 -14.86 16.85 2.07
CA GLY A 522 -13.44 16.78 2.36
C GLY A 522 -12.66 15.90 1.40
N ASN A 523 -11.48 15.50 1.84
CA ASN A 523 -10.50 14.72 1.08
C ASN A 523 -10.58 13.22 1.36
N TYR A 524 -9.59 12.45 0.90
CA TYR A 524 -9.54 11.01 1.10
C TYR A 524 -9.34 10.60 2.58
N ASP A 525 -8.55 11.37 3.34
CA ASP A 525 -8.32 11.06 4.75
C ASP A 525 -9.60 11.22 5.56
N ASP A 526 -10.36 12.30 5.31
CA ASP A 526 -11.68 12.53 5.92
C ASP A 526 -12.66 11.39 5.59
N TYR A 527 -12.68 10.95 4.32
CA TYR A 527 -13.52 9.82 3.88
C TYR A 527 -13.12 8.53 4.57
N SER A 528 -11.83 8.23 4.68
CA SER A 528 -11.32 6.99 5.27
C SER A 528 -11.66 6.88 6.76
N GLU A 529 -11.58 7.99 7.52
CA GLU A 529 -11.98 8.06 8.93
C GLU A 529 -13.49 7.79 9.09
N HIS A 530 -14.32 8.42 8.28
CA HIS A 530 -15.77 8.20 8.32
C HIS A 530 -16.17 6.76 7.97
N ARG A 531 -15.49 6.14 7.00
CA ARG A 531 -15.74 4.75 6.62
C ARG A 531 -15.35 3.80 7.75
N TYR A 532 -14.18 3.99 8.35
CA TYR A 532 -13.72 3.18 9.50
C TYR A 532 -14.71 3.22 10.66
N VAL A 533 -15.18 4.41 11.06
CA VAL A 533 -16.19 4.57 12.11
C VAL A 533 -17.50 3.89 11.76
N SER A 534 -17.92 3.91 10.50
CA SER A 534 -19.16 3.27 10.05
C SER A 534 -19.06 1.74 10.00
N GLU A 535 -17.89 1.18 9.65
CA GLU A 535 -17.63 -0.25 9.64
C GLU A 535 -17.56 -0.82 11.07
N VAL A 536 -16.87 -0.15 11.99
CA VAL A 536 -16.84 -0.53 13.41
C VAL A 536 -18.25 -0.56 14.00
N LYS A 537 -19.08 0.44 13.70
CA LYS A 537 -20.49 0.46 14.14
C LYS A 537 -21.35 -0.64 13.50
N LYS A 538 -21.01 -1.09 12.28
CA LYS A 538 -21.70 -2.23 11.63
C LYS A 538 -21.27 -3.56 12.21
N GLU A 539 -19.98 -3.73 12.52
CA GLU A 539 -19.46 -4.92 13.19
C GLU A 539 -20.00 -5.06 14.61
N GLU A 540 -20.13 -3.95 15.35
CA GLU A 540 -20.81 -3.95 16.65
C GLU A 540 -22.28 -4.33 16.56
N LYS A 541 -22.97 -3.98 15.46
CA LYS A 541 -24.36 -4.37 15.22
C LYS A 541 -24.54 -5.79 14.66
N GLN A 542 -23.51 -6.34 14.01
CA GLN A 542 -23.52 -7.69 13.42
C GLN A 542 -22.87 -8.75 14.31
N LYS A 543 -22.21 -8.38 15.41
CA LYS A 543 -21.89 -9.38 16.42
C LYS A 543 -23.21 -10.06 16.78
N PRO A 544 -23.37 -11.38 16.55
CA PRO A 544 -24.59 -12.07 16.93
C PRO A 544 -24.80 -11.73 18.39
N LYS A 545 -26.01 -11.37 18.80
CA LYS A 545 -26.37 -11.24 20.21
C LYS A 545 -26.05 -12.59 20.85
N VAL A 546 -24.80 -12.76 21.22
CA VAL A 546 -24.36 -13.85 22.09
C VAL A 546 -25.25 -13.67 23.29
N ASN A 547 -26.14 -14.63 23.48
CA ASN A 547 -27.20 -14.69 24.43
C ASN A 547 -26.76 -14.02 25.72
N ASP A 548 -27.15 -12.78 25.93
CA ASP A 548 -26.85 -11.97 27.13
C ASP A 548 -27.23 -12.73 28.40
N TYR A 549 -28.18 -13.64 28.24
CA TYR A 549 -28.61 -14.59 29.25
C TYR A 549 -27.54 -15.69 29.53
N LYS A 550 -26.77 -16.13 28.52
CA LYS A 550 -25.73 -17.13 28.71
C LYS A 550 -24.48 -16.54 29.37
N LEU A 551 -24.10 -15.35 28.98
CA LEU A 551 -23.01 -14.57 29.59
C LEU A 551 -23.35 -14.18 31.05
N LYS A 552 -24.57 -13.68 31.30
CA LYS A 552 -25.04 -13.41 32.68
C LYS A 552 -25.11 -14.68 33.52
N LYS A 553 -25.48 -15.82 32.98
CA LYS A 553 -25.53 -17.09 33.68
C LYS A 553 -24.12 -17.64 33.97
N GLU A 554 -23.18 -17.52 33.03
CA GLU A 554 -21.76 -17.90 33.24
C GLU A 554 -21.10 -16.97 34.26
N ARG A 555 -21.32 -15.66 34.20
CA ARG A 555 -20.85 -14.68 35.18
C ARG A 555 -21.42 -14.97 36.59
N GLN A 556 -22.72 -15.20 36.70
CA GLN A 556 -23.33 -15.60 37.98
C GLN A 556 -22.80 -16.94 38.49
N SER A 557 -22.49 -17.89 37.63
CA SER A 557 -21.88 -19.16 38.00
C SER A 557 -20.46 -18.98 38.55
N ASN A 558 -19.66 -18.13 37.90
CA ASN A 558 -18.28 -17.84 38.33
C ASN A 558 -18.24 -17.03 39.63
N LEU A 559 -19.11 -16.04 39.79
CA LEU A 559 -19.29 -15.31 41.06
C LEU A 559 -19.63 -16.25 42.21
N ARG A 560 -20.56 -17.20 42.00
CA ARG A 560 -20.91 -18.19 43.06
C ARG A 560 -19.75 -19.12 43.38
N LYS A 561 -18.95 -19.55 42.42
CA LYS A 561 -17.77 -20.40 42.62
C LYS A 561 -16.68 -19.67 43.43
N LEU A 562 -16.40 -18.42 43.06
CA LEU A 562 -15.41 -17.59 43.78
C LEU A 562 -15.84 -17.29 45.20
N ASN A 563 -17.10 -16.93 45.43
CA ASN A 563 -17.62 -16.72 46.77
C ASN A 563 -17.57 -17.99 47.63
N THR A 564 -17.83 -19.16 47.03
CA THR A 564 -17.72 -20.44 47.75
C THR A 564 -16.26 -20.79 48.06
N LEU A 565 -15.33 -20.45 47.17
CA LEU A 565 -13.89 -20.65 47.36
C LEU A 565 -13.36 -19.74 48.46
N LEU A 566 -13.72 -18.45 48.46
CA LEU A 566 -13.33 -17.48 49.47
C LEU A 566 -13.79 -17.94 50.88
N LYS A 567 -15.05 -18.33 50.98
CA LYS A 567 -15.59 -18.82 52.27
C LYS A 567 -14.85 -20.06 52.79
N ARG A 568 -14.49 -20.97 51.90
CA ARG A 568 -13.71 -22.16 52.27
C ARG A 568 -12.27 -21.79 52.69
N LEU A 569 -11.64 -20.86 51.99
CA LEU A 569 -10.29 -20.38 52.36
C LEU A 569 -10.32 -19.65 53.73
N GLU A 570 -11.35 -18.87 54.03
CA GLU A 570 -11.57 -18.23 55.32
C GLU A 570 -11.71 -19.27 56.45
N GLU A 571 -12.50 -20.30 56.23
CA GLU A 571 -12.67 -21.40 57.20
C GLU A 571 -11.33 -22.15 57.44
N GLU A 572 -10.54 -22.43 56.36
CA GLU A 572 -9.22 -23.08 56.48
C GLU A 572 -8.16 -22.17 57.16
N ILE A 573 -8.23 -20.84 56.95
CA ILE A 573 -7.38 -19.85 57.62
C ILE A 573 -7.73 -19.81 59.12
N ASP A 574 -9.00 -19.70 59.49
CA ASP A 574 -9.48 -19.67 60.89
C ASP A 574 -9.10 -20.95 61.64
N GLU A 575 -9.23 -22.13 60.98
CA GLU A 575 -8.79 -23.40 61.58
C GLU A 575 -7.28 -23.42 61.85
N THR A 576 -6.48 -22.95 60.89
CA THR A 576 -5.02 -22.91 60.99
C THR A 576 -4.55 -21.90 62.07
N GLU A 577 -5.21 -20.75 62.17
CA GLU A 577 -4.94 -19.77 63.24
C GLU A 577 -5.33 -20.27 64.62
N ASN A 578 -6.45 -20.98 64.76
CA ASN A 578 -6.86 -21.62 65.98
C ASN A 578 -5.89 -22.72 66.42
N GLU A 579 -5.32 -23.49 65.47
CA GLU A 579 -4.28 -24.49 65.79
C GLU A 579 -2.98 -23.82 66.22
N ILE A 580 -2.55 -22.74 65.58
CA ILE A 580 -1.38 -21.94 66.01
C ILE A 580 -1.58 -21.41 67.40
N GLY A 581 -2.77 -20.81 67.69
CA GLY A 581 -3.09 -20.28 69.08
C GLY A 581 -3.09 -21.36 70.17
N LYS A 582 -3.50 -22.61 69.81
CA LYS A 582 -3.38 -23.74 70.78
C LYS A 582 -1.94 -24.07 71.07
N TYR A 583 -1.09 -24.21 70.09
CA TYR A 583 0.32 -24.51 70.30
C TYR A 583 1.06 -23.36 70.99
N GLU A 584 0.72 -22.10 70.70
CA GLU A 584 1.25 -20.93 71.43
C GLU A 584 0.86 -20.89 72.86
N SER A 585 -0.38 -21.29 73.19
CA SER A 585 -0.83 -21.37 74.62
C SER A 585 -0.15 -22.50 75.42
N GLU A 586 0.14 -23.63 74.71
CA GLU A 586 0.85 -24.77 75.32
C GLU A 586 2.36 -24.53 75.44
N LEU A 587 2.93 -23.59 74.67
CA LEU A 587 4.33 -23.20 74.73
C LEU A 587 4.71 -22.55 76.07
N SER A 588 3.76 -21.85 76.75
CA SER A 588 4.00 -21.13 77.96
C SER A 588 4.20 -22.01 79.19
N GLY A 589 4.03 -23.35 79.09
CA GLY A 589 4.19 -24.31 80.20
C GLY A 589 4.99 -25.56 79.87
N ALA A 590 5.67 -25.64 78.70
CA ALA A 590 6.28 -26.87 78.19
C ALA A 590 7.74 -27.09 78.66
N GLU A 591 8.13 -28.36 78.88
CA GLU A 591 9.53 -28.79 79.05
C GLU A 591 10.36 -28.64 77.76
N TYR A 592 11.69 -28.45 77.93
CA TYR A 592 12.61 -28.07 76.85
C TYR A 592 12.53 -28.94 75.56
N GLU A 593 12.27 -30.22 75.65
CA GLU A 593 12.13 -31.11 74.43
C GLU A 593 10.85 -30.84 73.64
N LYS A 594 9.75 -30.52 74.31
CA LYS A 594 8.46 -30.17 73.66
C LYS A 594 8.43 -28.77 73.13
N LEU A 595 9.27 -27.86 73.62
CA LEU A 595 9.38 -26.48 73.16
C LEU A 595 9.88 -26.41 71.74
N MET A 596 10.86 -27.22 71.37
CA MET A 596 11.38 -27.33 69.95
C MET A 596 10.35 -27.94 69.02
N GLU A 597 9.59 -28.95 69.46
CA GLU A 597 8.55 -29.57 68.60
C GLU A 597 7.39 -28.60 68.35
N TYR A 598 6.92 -27.88 69.35
CA TYR A 598 5.83 -26.90 69.23
C TYR A 598 6.26 -25.70 68.39
N THR A 599 7.49 -25.20 68.50
CA THR A 599 8.03 -24.13 67.68
C THR A 599 8.11 -24.54 66.23
N SER A 600 8.54 -25.78 65.96
CA SER A 600 8.59 -26.30 64.57
C SER A 600 7.20 -26.44 63.96
N LYS A 601 6.19 -26.89 64.73
CA LYS A 601 4.80 -26.99 64.25
C LYS A 601 4.16 -25.61 64.02
N ILE A 602 4.43 -24.62 64.86
CA ILE A 602 3.98 -23.25 64.64
C ILE A 602 4.58 -22.64 63.39
N ASP A 603 5.87 -22.89 63.11
CA ASP A 603 6.54 -22.40 61.90
C ASP A 603 5.96 -23.05 60.64
N GLU A 604 5.62 -24.34 60.68
CA GLU A 604 4.99 -25.08 59.58
C GLU A 604 3.55 -24.59 59.33
N LEU A 605 2.75 -24.42 60.37
CA LEU A 605 1.38 -23.90 60.28
C LEU A 605 1.35 -22.44 59.85
N SER A 606 2.31 -21.61 60.29
CA SER A 606 2.45 -20.23 59.83
C SER A 606 2.73 -20.14 58.34
N LYS A 607 3.63 -20.97 57.81
CA LYS A 607 3.87 -21.06 56.35
C LYS A 607 2.62 -21.50 55.58
N LYS A 608 1.87 -22.46 56.12
CA LYS A 608 0.59 -22.91 55.53
C LYS A 608 -0.44 -21.77 55.53
N ARG A 609 -0.55 -21.03 56.62
CA ARG A 609 -1.44 -19.87 56.75
C ARG A 609 -1.09 -18.79 55.70
N ASP A 610 0.18 -18.45 55.53
CA ASP A 610 0.64 -17.42 54.60
C ASP A 610 0.30 -17.81 53.14
N VAL A 611 0.41 -19.09 52.76
CA VAL A 611 -0.03 -19.60 51.45
C VAL A 611 -1.55 -19.52 51.28
N LEU A 612 -2.32 -19.74 52.34
CA LEU A 612 -3.78 -19.63 52.30
C LEU A 612 -4.22 -18.16 52.15
N TYR A 613 -3.53 -17.22 52.78
CA TYR A 613 -3.76 -15.79 52.60
C TYR A 613 -3.46 -15.32 51.19
N GLU A 614 -2.36 -15.77 50.58
CA GLU A 614 -2.03 -15.45 49.16
C GLU A 614 -3.11 -15.96 48.21
N LYS A 615 -3.64 -17.15 48.44
CA LYS A 615 -4.75 -17.69 47.64
C LYS A 615 -6.05 -16.91 47.84
N TRP A 616 -6.33 -16.50 49.06
CA TRP A 616 -7.50 -15.71 49.42
C TRP A 616 -7.43 -14.30 48.77
N GLU A 617 -6.26 -13.65 48.80
CA GLU A 617 -6.04 -12.35 48.19
C GLU A 617 -6.24 -12.40 46.68
N ASN A 618 -5.68 -13.40 45.98
CA ASN A 618 -5.86 -13.60 44.56
C ASN A 618 -7.32 -13.85 44.16
N ALA A 619 -8.03 -14.68 44.90
CA ALA A 619 -9.46 -14.94 44.66
C ALA A 619 -10.35 -13.72 44.94
N SER A 620 -9.97 -12.89 45.92
CA SER A 620 -10.65 -11.63 46.25
C SER A 620 -10.46 -10.58 45.16
N LEU A 621 -9.26 -10.48 44.57
CA LEU A 621 -8.97 -9.61 43.45
C LEU A 621 -9.76 -10.04 42.19
N GLU A 622 -9.82 -11.35 41.91
CA GLU A 622 -10.64 -11.85 40.79
C GLU A 622 -12.14 -11.58 40.98
N LEU A 623 -12.63 -11.65 42.21
CA LEU A 623 -14.02 -11.33 42.56
C LEU A 623 -14.31 -9.85 42.31
N ALA A 624 -13.43 -8.96 42.76
CA ALA A 624 -13.57 -7.51 42.59
C ALA A 624 -13.57 -7.12 41.10
N GLN A 625 -12.70 -7.72 40.26
CA GLN A 625 -12.67 -7.50 38.82
C GLN A 625 -13.96 -7.95 38.12
N LEU A 626 -14.54 -9.09 38.54
CA LEU A 626 -15.81 -9.60 38.02
C LEU A 626 -17.03 -8.81 38.50
N GLU A 627 -16.95 -8.06 39.59
CA GLU A 627 -18.00 -7.17 40.08
C GLU A 627 -17.98 -5.79 39.40
N GLU A 628 -16.81 -5.29 38.98
CA GLU A 628 -16.67 -4.02 38.27
C GLU A 628 -17.00 -4.11 36.75
N GLU A 629 -16.86 -5.28 36.10
CA GLU A 629 -17.30 -5.53 34.73
C GLU A 629 -18.82 -5.73 34.62
#